data_066930c21eefc66b8f40b99ead92ce90
#
_entry.id   066930c21eefc66b8f40b99ead92ce90
#
_cell.length_a   1.000
_cell.length_b   1.000
_cell.length_c   1.000
_cell.angle_alpha   90.00
_cell.angle_beta   90.00
_cell.angle_gamma   90.00
#
_symmetry.space_group_name_H-M   'P 1'
#
loop_
_entity.id
_entity.type
_entity.pdbx_description
1 polymer ?
#
loop_
_entity_poly.entity_id
_entity_poly.type
_entity_poly.pdbx_seq_one_letter_code
_entity_poly.pdbx_strand_id
1 'polypeptide(L)'
;MNVQITSTGAVAQEPRTAGEPGDAAWFDPAGHLGRRGWKYYSPATRYLLAAGHLALGRRHDDPPLTGGPSSRLGVVTGTQYAIDRAHRRMDDILRTEGVRGISPAEVPAFSMSTPGSQLAITVGARAFSVTLTNPVTAGLEAVHFAMTALRTGRADRVVAAATDRAPDGDGAESSGGQYDGAAAVVLSVPDPADRTGALATLTGGLSRFVARGADGAWDPAALAAAGRRIAALADGAYGLRLVVSGPAGAAPLGGAVRDAVAAALGAGGGSLRDPAAAMAEARHCAVSGLLELIALARAAEPALLVSVSESGHLTAIALTGPARPEFHRTTEKRIPV
;
A
#
# COMPACT_ATOMS: atom_id res chain seq x y z
N MET A 1 -9.84 15.01 10.77
CA MET A 1 -8.67 14.56 11.58
C MET A 1 -7.65 13.96 10.63
N ASN A 2 -6.45 14.51 10.59
CA ASN A 2 -5.35 14.04 9.78
C ASN A 2 -4.75 12.75 10.38
N VAL A 3 -4.09 11.95 9.52
CA VAL A 3 -3.38 10.73 9.91
C VAL A 3 -1.92 10.90 9.49
N GLN A 4 -0.99 10.44 10.30
CA GLN A 4 0.44 10.56 10.04
C GLN A 4 1.05 9.22 9.63
N ILE A 5 1.98 9.26 8.69
CA ILE A 5 2.92 8.16 8.44
C ILE A 5 4.10 8.39 9.38
N THR A 6 4.28 7.51 10.36
CA THR A 6 5.35 7.62 11.37
C THR A 6 6.60 6.84 10.99
N SER A 7 6.43 5.74 10.26
CA SER A 7 7.55 4.92 9.80
C SER A 7 7.15 4.06 8.60
N THR A 8 8.15 3.52 7.91
CA THR A 8 7.99 2.71 6.69
C THR A 8 8.96 1.56 6.66
N GLY A 9 8.59 0.48 5.99
CA GLY A 9 9.46 -0.65 5.69
C GLY A 9 9.11 -1.24 4.33
N ALA A 10 10.10 -1.64 3.56
CA ALA A 10 9.89 -2.26 2.26
C ALA A 10 10.98 -3.28 1.98
N VAL A 11 10.58 -4.37 1.34
CA VAL A 11 11.43 -5.35 0.67
C VAL A 11 10.81 -5.61 -0.69
N ALA A 12 11.46 -5.20 -1.76
CA ALA A 12 10.94 -5.29 -3.11
C ALA A 12 12.07 -5.70 -4.05
N GLN A 13 11.76 -6.62 -4.95
CA GLN A 13 12.69 -7.03 -5.99
C GLN A 13 12.87 -5.88 -6.97
N GLU A 14 14.11 -5.52 -7.25
CA GLU A 14 14.42 -4.51 -8.26
C GLU A 14 14.43 -5.13 -9.67
N PRO A 15 14.14 -4.32 -10.70
CA PRO A 15 14.32 -4.76 -12.10
C PRO A 15 15.75 -5.21 -12.32
N ARG A 16 15.93 -6.41 -12.88
CA ARG A 16 17.27 -6.91 -13.21
C ARG A 16 17.80 -6.19 -14.45
N THR A 17 19.09 -5.87 -14.40
CA THR A 17 19.83 -5.44 -15.59
C THR A 17 20.15 -6.65 -16.48
N ALA A 18 20.08 -6.47 -17.78
CA ALA A 18 20.41 -7.53 -18.73
C ALA A 18 21.86 -8.01 -18.50
N GLY A 19 22.03 -9.30 -18.19
CA GLY A 19 23.33 -9.94 -17.95
C GLY A 19 23.61 -10.34 -16.49
N GLU A 20 22.73 -10.05 -15.54
CA GLU A 20 22.87 -10.54 -14.17
C GLU A 20 22.50 -12.04 -14.09
N PRO A 21 23.27 -12.87 -13.31
CA PRO A 21 22.97 -14.29 -13.13
C PRO A 21 21.55 -14.52 -12.60
N GLY A 22 20.78 -15.37 -13.26
CA GLY A 22 19.35 -15.61 -12.98
C GLY A 22 18.99 -16.15 -11.60
N ASP A 23 19.97 -16.63 -10.80
CA ASP A 23 19.73 -17.39 -9.57
C ASP A 23 20.11 -16.68 -8.27
N ALA A 24 20.51 -15.40 -8.29
CA ALA A 24 20.75 -14.67 -7.05
C ALA A 24 19.42 -14.46 -6.31
N ALA A 25 19.26 -15.09 -5.16
CA ALA A 25 18.12 -14.89 -4.28
C ALA A 25 18.09 -13.41 -3.84
N TRP A 26 17.20 -12.61 -4.42
CA TRP A 26 17.04 -11.18 -4.11
C TRP A 26 16.62 -10.90 -2.67
N PHE A 27 16.04 -11.90 -1.98
CA PHE A 27 15.56 -11.80 -0.60
C PHE A 27 16.26 -12.83 0.28
N ASP A 28 16.89 -12.37 1.36
CA ASP A 28 17.47 -13.21 2.39
C ASP A 28 16.51 -13.38 3.58
N PRO A 29 15.76 -14.49 3.65
CA PRO A 29 14.86 -14.75 4.78
C PRO A 29 15.58 -14.83 6.13
N ALA A 30 16.81 -15.34 6.16
CA ALA A 30 17.53 -15.52 7.41
C ALA A 30 18.00 -14.19 8.01
N GLY A 31 18.42 -13.26 7.16
CA GLY A 31 18.77 -11.89 7.56
C GLY A 31 17.60 -11.11 8.12
N HIS A 32 16.40 -11.27 7.53
CA HIS A 32 15.20 -10.55 7.95
C HIS A 32 14.40 -11.24 9.05
N LEU A 33 14.30 -12.56 9.04
CA LEU A 33 13.38 -13.35 9.88
C LEU A 33 14.09 -14.33 10.81
N GLY A 34 15.43 -14.28 10.87
CA GLY A 34 16.23 -15.17 11.68
C GLY A 34 16.41 -16.58 11.09
N ARG A 35 17.07 -17.44 11.85
CA ARG A 35 17.50 -18.74 11.32
C ARG A 35 16.42 -19.83 11.27
N ARG A 36 15.27 -19.64 11.93
CA ARG A 36 14.24 -20.69 12.12
C ARG A 36 12.83 -20.13 11.97
N GLY A 37 11.89 -21.04 11.66
CA GLY A 37 10.45 -20.74 11.63
C GLY A 37 9.91 -20.29 10.27
N TRP A 38 10.62 -19.47 9.53
CA TRP A 38 10.15 -18.89 8.27
C TRP A 38 9.97 -19.89 7.11
N LYS A 39 10.57 -21.08 7.19
CA LYS A 39 10.49 -22.11 6.13
C LYS A 39 9.06 -22.56 5.85
N TYR A 40 8.18 -22.46 6.83
CA TYR A 40 6.77 -22.82 6.72
C TYR A 40 5.89 -21.71 6.13
N TYR A 41 6.43 -20.50 5.96
CA TYR A 41 5.71 -19.38 5.38
C TYR A 41 5.88 -19.31 3.86
N SER A 42 4.80 -18.94 3.16
CA SER A 42 4.89 -18.63 1.73
C SER A 42 5.86 -17.46 1.50
N PRO A 43 6.46 -17.33 0.30
CA PRO A 43 7.32 -16.18 -0.01
C PRO A 43 6.67 -14.84 0.32
N ALA A 44 5.42 -14.60 -0.13
CA ALA A 44 4.69 -13.37 0.15
C ALA A 44 4.54 -13.10 1.66
N THR A 45 4.30 -14.14 2.47
CA THR A 45 4.28 -14.01 3.95
C THR A 45 5.63 -13.58 4.50
N ARG A 46 6.73 -14.16 3.99
CA ARG A 46 8.09 -13.79 4.43
C ARG A 46 8.40 -12.33 4.10
N TYR A 47 8.05 -11.87 2.90
CA TYR A 47 8.23 -10.48 2.50
C TYR A 47 7.44 -9.54 3.41
N LEU A 48 6.17 -9.88 3.69
CA LEU A 48 5.30 -9.06 4.53
C LEU A 48 5.82 -8.96 5.96
N LEU A 49 6.27 -10.07 6.56
CA LEU A 49 6.86 -10.07 7.89
C LEU A 49 8.10 -9.18 7.95
N ALA A 50 8.99 -9.29 6.96
CA ALA A 50 10.18 -8.45 6.87
C ALA A 50 9.81 -6.96 6.77
N ALA A 51 8.93 -6.58 5.84
CA ALA A 51 8.50 -5.20 5.66
C ALA A 51 7.79 -4.64 6.90
N GLY A 52 6.92 -5.46 7.55
CA GLY A 52 6.21 -5.08 8.77
C GLY A 52 7.13 -4.87 9.96
N HIS A 53 8.12 -5.75 10.16
CA HIS A 53 9.13 -5.56 11.22
C HIS A 53 9.98 -4.31 10.97
N LEU A 54 10.44 -4.08 9.74
CA LEU A 54 11.18 -2.87 9.36
C LEU A 54 10.33 -1.61 9.64
N ALA A 55 9.06 -1.61 9.25
CA ALA A 55 8.16 -0.48 9.47
C ALA A 55 7.95 -0.19 10.97
N LEU A 56 7.88 -1.22 11.80
CA LEU A 56 7.71 -1.07 13.24
C LEU A 56 9.02 -0.79 14.00
N GLY A 57 10.17 -0.79 13.30
CA GLY A 57 11.48 -0.70 13.94
C GLY A 57 11.78 -1.88 14.87
N ARG A 58 11.25 -3.05 14.56
CA ARG A 58 11.35 -4.27 15.38
C ARG A 58 12.23 -5.31 14.69
N ARG A 59 12.82 -6.15 15.53
CA ARG A 59 13.53 -7.35 15.06
C ARG A 59 12.57 -8.53 15.05
N HIS A 60 12.91 -9.56 14.31
CA HIS A 60 12.14 -10.80 14.22
C HIS A 60 12.06 -11.58 15.55
N ASP A 61 13.03 -11.39 16.44
CA ASP A 61 13.15 -12.02 17.76
C ASP A 61 12.54 -11.20 18.90
N ASP A 62 12.06 -10.00 18.63
CA ASP A 62 11.34 -9.19 19.61
C ASP A 62 10.03 -9.86 20.02
N PRO A 63 9.72 -9.96 21.34
CA PRO A 63 8.47 -10.57 21.77
C PRO A 63 7.26 -9.79 21.25
N PRO A 64 6.14 -10.46 20.92
CA PRO A 64 4.92 -9.76 20.51
C PRO A 64 4.49 -8.68 21.52
N LEU A 65 3.92 -7.59 21.03
CA LEU A 65 3.34 -6.54 21.89
C LEU A 65 2.25 -7.13 22.77
N THR A 66 2.12 -6.58 23.99
CA THR A 66 1.10 -6.97 24.97
C THR A 66 0.42 -5.74 25.58
N GLY A 67 -0.68 -5.94 26.32
CA GLY A 67 -1.39 -4.87 27.01
C GLY A 67 -2.02 -3.83 26.09
N GLY A 68 -2.03 -2.58 26.50
CA GLY A 68 -2.60 -1.44 25.77
C GLY A 68 -2.07 -1.28 24.36
N PRO A 69 -0.73 -1.25 24.13
CA PRO A 69 -0.17 -1.15 22.80
C PRO A 69 -0.63 -2.26 21.85
N SER A 70 -0.80 -3.48 22.34
CA SER A 70 -1.30 -4.62 21.57
C SER A 70 -2.78 -4.47 21.21
N SER A 71 -3.62 -4.13 22.18
CA SER A 71 -5.08 -4.02 22.00
C SER A 71 -5.49 -2.84 21.10
N ARG A 72 -4.59 -1.89 20.88
CA ARG A 72 -4.80 -0.68 20.06
C ARG A 72 -3.99 -0.65 18.77
N LEU A 73 -3.27 -1.75 18.43
CA LEU A 73 -2.59 -1.93 17.15
C LEU A 73 -3.43 -2.75 16.20
N GLY A 74 -3.74 -2.21 15.01
CA GLY A 74 -4.39 -2.91 13.92
C GLY A 74 -3.42 -3.26 12.78
N VAL A 75 -3.78 -4.27 11.99
CA VAL A 75 -3.09 -4.64 10.75
C VAL A 75 -4.08 -4.65 9.60
N VAL A 76 -3.74 -3.99 8.50
CA VAL A 76 -4.48 -4.07 7.23
C VAL A 76 -3.50 -4.47 6.14
N THR A 77 -3.82 -5.49 5.37
CA THR A 77 -2.95 -6.02 4.33
C THR A 77 -3.65 -6.02 2.98
N GLY A 78 -3.01 -5.44 1.97
CA GLY A 78 -3.41 -5.57 0.56
C GLY A 78 -2.64 -6.69 -0.13
N THR A 79 -3.29 -7.49 -0.96
CA THR A 79 -2.64 -8.51 -1.78
C THR A 79 -3.50 -8.87 -2.99
N GLN A 80 -2.85 -9.33 -4.05
CA GLN A 80 -3.51 -9.85 -5.25
C GLN A 80 -3.12 -11.29 -5.52
N TYR A 81 -1.83 -11.63 -5.43
CA TYR A 81 -1.28 -12.93 -5.85
C TYR A 81 -0.56 -13.69 -4.73
N ALA A 82 -0.65 -13.25 -3.47
CA ALA A 82 0.11 -13.85 -2.36
C ALA A 82 -0.04 -15.36 -2.22
N ILE A 83 -1.19 -15.92 -2.64
CA ILE A 83 -1.50 -17.35 -2.52
C ILE A 83 -1.74 -18.03 -3.88
N ASP A 84 -1.53 -17.35 -4.99
CA ASP A 84 -1.80 -17.89 -6.34
C ASP A 84 -1.11 -19.24 -6.57
N ARG A 85 0.18 -19.32 -6.21
CA ARG A 85 0.94 -20.59 -6.32
C ARG A 85 0.40 -21.71 -5.45
N ALA A 86 -0.09 -21.38 -4.25
CA ALA A 86 -0.68 -22.39 -3.37
C ALA A 86 -1.98 -22.93 -3.99
N HIS A 87 -2.79 -22.06 -4.59
CA HIS A 87 -4.01 -22.44 -5.28
C HIS A 87 -3.71 -23.30 -6.51
N ARG A 88 -2.78 -22.91 -7.37
CA ARG A 88 -2.39 -23.70 -8.56
C ARG A 88 -1.89 -25.08 -8.17
N ARG A 89 -0.98 -25.15 -7.18
CA ARG A 89 -0.47 -26.43 -6.66
C ARG A 89 -1.61 -27.33 -6.18
N MET A 90 -2.57 -26.76 -5.44
CA MET A 90 -3.70 -27.53 -4.94
C MET A 90 -4.61 -28.04 -6.06
N ASP A 91 -4.86 -27.20 -7.05
CA ASP A 91 -5.64 -27.56 -8.23
C ASP A 91 -4.98 -28.74 -8.97
N ASP A 92 -3.66 -28.71 -9.12
CA ASP A 92 -2.89 -29.81 -9.71
C ASP A 92 -3.00 -31.10 -8.89
N ILE A 93 -2.86 -31.01 -7.56
CA ILE A 93 -3.03 -32.18 -6.67
C ILE A 93 -4.45 -32.72 -6.77
N LEU A 94 -5.45 -31.85 -6.75
CA LEU A 94 -6.86 -32.29 -6.90
C LEU A 94 -7.13 -32.99 -8.21
N ARG A 95 -6.52 -32.52 -9.31
CA ARG A 95 -6.68 -33.15 -10.64
C ARG A 95 -5.94 -34.47 -10.78
N THR A 96 -4.77 -34.62 -10.14
CA THR A 96 -3.89 -35.79 -10.33
C THR A 96 -4.07 -36.86 -9.25
N GLU A 97 -4.28 -36.47 -8.00
CA GLU A 97 -4.32 -37.36 -6.83
C GLU A 97 -5.67 -37.35 -6.10
N GLY A 98 -6.55 -36.41 -6.45
CA GLY A 98 -7.82 -36.19 -5.79
C GLY A 98 -7.65 -35.62 -4.37
N VAL A 99 -8.74 -35.59 -3.60
CA VAL A 99 -8.76 -34.99 -2.24
C VAL A 99 -7.75 -35.66 -1.28
N ARG A 100 -7.40 -36.93 -1.51
CA ARG A 100 -6.47 -37.67 -0.65
C ARG A 100 -5.03 -37.20 -0.77
N GLY A 101 -4.68 -36.54 -1.87
CA GLY A 101 -3.35 -35.93 -2.06
C GLY A 101 -3.14 -34.62 -1.27
N ILE A 102 -4.23 -34.01 -0.78
CA ILE A 102 -4.15 -32.74 -0.06
C ILE A 102 -3.65 -32.96 1.37
N SER A 103 -2.53 -32.33 1.72
CA SER A 103 -2.04 -32.29 3.10
C SER A 103 -2.88 -31.32 3.95
N PRO A 104 -3.46 -31.75 5.08
CA PRO A 104 -4.16 -30.85 6.00
C PRO A 104 -3.25 -29.70 6.51
N ALA A 105 -1.95 -29.90 6.55
CA ALA A 105 -0.97 -28.88 6.97
C ALA A 105 -0.84 -27.72 5.95
N GLU A 106 -1.23 -27.93 4.68
CA GLU A 106 -1.18 -26.91 3.64
C GLU A 106 -2.48 -26.07 3.58
N VAL A 107 -3.58 -26.55 4.17
CA VAL A 107 -4.88 -25.87 4.14
C VAL A 107 -4.83 -24.42 4.64
N PRO A 108 -4.12 -24.04 5.71
CA PRO A 108 -4.01 -22.64 6.13
C PRO A 108 -3.38 -21.71 5.08
N ALA A 109 -2.57 -22.24 4.15
CA ALA A 109 -1.92 -21.46 3.11
C ALA A 109 -2.89 -20.98 2.01
N PHE A 110 -4.12 -21.49 1.97
CA PHE A 110 -5.15 -21.09 1.00
C PHE A 110 -5.87 -19.79 1.33
N SER A 111 -5.75 -19.31 2.55
CA SER A 111 -6.43 -18.09 2.92
C SER A 111 -5.62 -16.88 2.47
N MET A 112 -6.23 -15.97 1.70
CA MET A 112 -5.65 -14.66 1.36
C MET A 112 -5.28 -13.87 2.61
N SER A 113 -5.91 -14.13 3.76
CA SER A 113 -5.62 -13.47 5.02
C SER A 113 -4.38 -14.02 5.75
N THR A 114 -3.84 -15.15 5.34
CA THR A 114 -2.70 -15.79 6.04
C THR A 114 -1.50 -14.85 6.21
N PRO A 115 -1.01 -14.14 5.19
CA PRO A 115 0.12 -13.23 5.38
C PRO A 115 -0.16 -12.15 6.45
N GLY A 116 -1.30 -11.46 6.34
CA GLY A 116 -1.70 -10.42 7.29
C GLY A 116 -1.92 -10.92 8.70
N SER A 117 -2.54 -12.10 8.84
CA SER A 117 -2.75 -12.76 10.14
C SER A 117 -1.43 -13.15 10.80
N GLN A 118 -0.46 -13.68 10.03
CA GLN A 118 0.87 -14.00 10.54
C GLN A 118 1.60 -12.74 11.01
N LEU A 119 1.52 -11.64 10.27
CA LEU A 119 2.08 -10.37 10.73
C LEU A 119 1.41 -9.93 12.03
N ALA A 120 0.06 -9.95 12.11
CA ALA A 120 -0.66 -9.55 13.31
C ALA A 120 -0.27 -10.38 14.54
N ILE A 121 -0.14 -11.71 14.39
CA ILE A 121 0.29 -12.62 15.46
C ILE A 121 1.72 -12.29 15.90
N THR A 122 2.63 -12.16 14.94
CA THR A 122 4.05 -11.97 15.21
C THR A 122 4.34 -10.64 15.92
N VAL A 123 3.64 -9.56 15.54
CA VAL A 123 3.81 -8.26 16.19
C VAL A 123 2.91 -8.08 17.42
N GLY A 124 1.95 -8.96 17.65
CA GLY A 124 1.01 -8.87 18.77
C GLY A 124 -0.11 -7.84 18.54
N ALA A 125 -0.55 -7.62 17.30
CA ALA A 125 -1.66 -6.73 16.99
C ALA A 125 -3.01 -7.39 17.32
N ARG A 126 -3.85 -6.73 18.12
CA ARG A 126 -5.13 -7.27 18.60
C ARG A 126 -6.35 -6.37 18.35
N ALA A 127 -6.18 -5.16 17.82
CA ALA A 127 -7.31 -4.30 17.51
C ALA A 127 -8.16 -4.91 16.38
N PHE A 128 -7.51 -5.29 15.28
CA PHE A 128 -8.09 -6.00 14.15
C PHE A 128 -7.00 -6.50 13.19
N SER A 129 -7.36 -7.46 12.33
CA SER A 129 -6.59 -7.85 11.13
C SER A 129 -7.56 -7.95 9.95
N VAL A 130 -7.29 -7.22 8.87
CA VAL A 130 -8.13 -7.16 7.66
C VAL A 130 -7.26 -7.37 6.44
N THR A 131 -7.76 -8.13 5.47
CA THR A 131 -7.11 -8.33 4.17
C THR A 131 -8.01 -7.83 3.05
N LEU A 132 -7.43 -7.06 2.14
CA LEU A 132 -8.07 -6.49 0.95
C LEU A 132 -7.41 -7.11 -0.29
N THR A 133 -8.22 -7.41 -1.32
CA THR A 133 -7.75 -8.23 -2.45
C THR A 133 -8.08 -7.63 -3.82
N ASN A 134 -8.43 -6.36 -3.90
CA ASN A 134 -8.66 -5.72 -5.19
C ASN A 134 -7.37 -5.65 -6.01
N PRO A 135 -7.42 -6.03 -7.30
CA PRO A 135 -6.23 -6.04 -8.13
C PRO A 135 -5.53 -4.68 -8.13
N VAL A 136 -4.22 -4.68 -7.86
CA VAL A 136 -3.33 -3.50 -7.87
C VAL A 136 -3.65 -2.45 -6.79
N THR A 137 -4.94 -2.14 -6.57
CA THR A 137 -5.34 -1.06 -5.65
C THR A 137 -5.31 -1.44 -4.18
N ALA A 138 -5.27 -2.75 -3.85
CA ALA A 138 -5.40 -3.26 -2.49
C ALA A 138 -4.39 -2.66 -1.49
N GLY A 139 -3.18 -2.34 -1.92
CA GLY A 139 -2.18 -1.70 -1.05
C GLY A 139 -2.60 -0.30 -0.61
N LEU A 140 -3.06 0.56 -1.53
CA LEU A 140 -3.59 1.88 -1.17
C LEU A 140 -4.94 1.81 -0.48
N GLU A 141 -5.76 0.81 -0.78
CA GLU A 141 -7.00 0.56 -0.04
C GLU A 141 -6.72 0.19 1.41
N ALA A 142 -5.64 -0.55 1.69
CA ALA A 142 -5.19 -0.83 3.05
C ALA A 142 -4.86 0.45 3.81
N VAL A 143 -4.21 1.42 3.16
CA VAL A 143 -3.96 2.75 3.73
C VAL A 143 -5.27 3.50 3.98
N HIS A 144 -6.18 3.54 3.01
CA HIS A 144 -7.47 4.21 3.14
C HIS A 144 -8.33 3.61 4.27
N PHE A 145 -8.37 2.28 4.39
CA PHE A 145 -9.04 1.58 5.48
C PHE A 145 -8.41 1.93 6.84
N ALA A 146 -7.07 1.92 6.92
CA ALA A 146 -6.33 2.27 8.13
C ALA A 146 -6.62 3.71 8.58
N MET A 147 -6.65 4.67 7.65
CA MET A 147 -7.06 6.05 7.93
C MET A 147 -8.46 6.12 8.53
N THR A 148 -9.41 5.36 7.99
CA THR A 148 -10.78 5.29 8.50
C THR A 148 -10.83 4.68 9.90
N ALA A 149 -10.10 3.58 10.14
CA ALA A 149 -10.04 2.92 11.45
C ALA A 149 -9.46 3.83 12.54
N LEU A 150 -8.41 4.60 12.21
CA LEU A 150 -7.81 5.58 13.12
C LEU A 150 -8.78 6.73 13.42
N ARG A 151 -9.41 7.29 12.38
CA ARG A 151 -10.37 8.41 12.52
C ARG A 151 -11.60 8.05 13.34
N THR A 152 -12.01 6.79 13.31
CA THR A 152 -13.14 6.27 14.08
C THR A 152 -12.74 5.70 15.46
N GLY A 153 -11.47 5.84 15.86
CA GLY A 153 -10.97 5.41 17.16
C GLY A 153 -10.92 3.89 17.37
N ARG A 154 -10.93 3.09 16.28
CA ARG A 154 -10.85 1.62 16.38
C ARG A 154 -9.45 1.12 16.72
N ALA A 155 -8.44 1.93 16.47
CA ALA A 155 -7.04 1.71 16.81
C ALA A 155 -6.35 3.05 17.04
N ASP A 156 -5.20 3.04 17.72
CA ASP A 156 -4.33 4.22 17.87
C ASP A 156 -3.18 4.17 16.87
N ARG A 157 -2.79 2.95 16.47
CA ARG A 157 -1.78 2.69 15.44
C ARG A 157 -2.26 1.58 14.51
N VAL A 158 -1.93 1.71 13.24
CA VAL A 158 -2.23 0.67 12.23
C VAL A 158 -1.01 0.44 11.36
N VAL A 159 -0.65 -0.82 11.16
CA VAL A 159 0.26 -1.22 10.09
C VAL A 159 -0.58 -1.44 8.85
N ALA A 160 -0.49 -0.53 7.89
CA ALA A 160 -1.05 -0.72 6.56
C ALA A 160 0.05 -1.25 5.65
N ALA A 161 -0.15 -2.44 5.09
CA ALA A 161 0.88 -3.16 4.36
C ALA A 161 0.33 -3.78 3.08
N ALA A 162 1.21 -4.13 2.17
CA ALA A 162 0.87 -4.97 1.03
C ALA A 162 1.98 -5.98 0.76
N THR A 163 1.62 -7.12 0.19
CA THR A 163 2.56 -8.15 -0.24
C THR A 163 2.03 -8.88 -1.44
N ASP A 164 2.91 -9.12 -2.40
CA ASP A 164 2.61 -9.99 -3.52
C ASP A 164 3.84 -10.78 -3.94
N ARG A 165 3.56 -11.87 -4.62
CA ARG A 165 4.49 -12.61 -5.43
C ARG A 165 4.05 -12.47 -6.88
N ALA A 166 4.98 -12.19 -7.78
CA ALA A 166 4.71 -12.20 -9.21
C ALA A 166 4.09 -13.54 -9.61
N PRO A 167 3.00 -13.55 -10.39
CA PRO A 167 2.40 -14.79 -10.85
C PRO A 167 3.42 -15.57 -11.70
N ASP A 168 3.48 -16.90 -11.50
CA ASP A 168 4.26 -17.78 -12.36
C ASP A 168 3.61 -17.78 -13.75
N GLY A 169 4.19 -17.09 -14.74
CA GLY A 169 3.75 -17.13 -16.13
C GLY A 169 4.36 -18.32 -16.86
N ASP A 170 3.69 -18.81 -17.89
CA ASP A 170 4.26 -19.77 -18.85
C ASP A 170 5.29 -19.07 -19.75
N GLY A 171 6.41 -18.71 -19.15
CA GLY A 171 7.51 -17.98 -19.75
C GLY A 171 7.73 -16.62 -19.11
N ALA A 172 8.98 -16.32 -18.78
CA ALA A 172 9.41 -15.04 -18.20
C ALA A 172 9.05 -13.81 -19.05
N GLU A 173 8.59 -14.00 -20.29
CA GLU A 173 8.14 -12.97 -21.21
C GLU A 173 6.64 -12.64 -21.06
N SER A 174 5.82 -13.55 -20.47
CA SER A 174 4.38 -13.38 -20.37
C SER A 174 3.93 -12.58 -19.13
N SER A 175 4.77 -12.49 -18.09
CA SER A 175 4.42 -11.79 -16.84
C SER A 175 4.63 -10.28 -16.89
N GLY A 176 4.98 -9.69 -18.06
CA GLY A 176 5.11 -8.25 -18.22
C GLY A 176 6.10 -7.58 -17.26
N GLY A 177 7.10 -8.33 -16.74
CA GLY A 177 8.07 -7.78 -15.78
C GLY A 177 7.49 -7.46 -14.41
N GLN A 178 6.59 -8.29 -13.90
CA GLN A 178 6.12 -8.18 -12.51
C GLN A 178 7.16 -8.73 -11.53
N TYR A 179 7.22 -8.14 -10.33
CA TYR A 179 8.22 -8.42 -9.31
C TYR A 179 7.60 -8.76 -7.97
N ASP A 180 8.31 -9.57 -7.22
CA ASP A 180 7.99 -9.92 -5.84
C ASP A 180 8.23 -8.73 -4.88
N GLY A 181 7.47 -8.66 -3.78
CA GLY A 181 7.77 -7.68 -2.75
C GLY A 181 6.72 -7.54 -1.67
N ALA A 182 7.07 -6.71 -0.68
CA ALA A 182 6.16 -6.20 0.32
C ALA A 182 6.57 -4.80 0.76
N ALA A 183 5.58 -4.02 1.16
CA ALA A 183 5.79 -2.71 1.76
C ALA A 183 4.81 -2.53 2.92
N ALA A 184 5.20 -1.73 3.91
CA ALA A 184 4.38 -1.41 5.06
C ALA A 184 4.62 0.04 5.50
N VAL A 185 3.57 0.69 5.96
CA VAL A 185 3.61 2.00 6.61
C VAL A 185 2.92 1.89 7.96
N VAL A 186 3.48 2.53 8.98
CA VAL A 186 2.82 2.67 10.27
C VAL A 186 2.10 4.00 10.30
N LEU A 187 0.80 3.93 10.56
CA LEU A 187 -0.09 5.07 10.63
C LEU A 187 -0.55 5.31 12.05
N SER A 188 -0.64 6.58 12.45
CA SER A 188 -1.21 7.01 13.72
C SER A 188 -1.96 8.33 13.60
N VAL A 189 -2.77 8.64 14.60
CA VAL A 189 -3.29 10.00 14.80
C VAL A 189 -2.16 10.86 15.35
N PRO A 190 -2.06 12.16 14.98
CA PRO A 190 -1.11 13.07 15.58
C PRO A 190 -1.21 13.08 17.11
N ASP A 191 -0.11 12.80 17.79
CA ASP A 191 0.01 12.94 19.24
C ASP A 191 0.93 14.11 19.52
N PRO A 192 0.47 15.18 20.20
CA PRO A 192 1.33 16.31 20.57
C PRO A 192 2.52 15.94 21.47
N ALA A 193 2.44 14.80 22.15
CA ALA A 193 3.52 14.29 22.99
C ALA A 193 4.55 13.48 22.20
N ASP A 194 4.24 13.03 20.99
CA ASP A 194 5.16 12.26 20.15
C ASP A 194 6.16 13.19 19.45
N ARG A 195 7.42 13.12 19.87
CA ARG A 195 8.55 13.89 19.31
C ARG A 195 9.27 13.17 18.18
N THR A 196 8.88 11.96 17.79
CA THR A 196 9.60 11.17 16.78
C THR A 196 9.48 11.74 15.36
N GLY A 197 8.53 12.63 15.15
CA GLY A 197 8.30 13.29 13.88
C GLY A 197 7.61 12.38 12.85
N ALA A 198 6.60 12.90 12.16
CA ALA A 198 5.98 12.23 11.04
C ALA A 198 6.81 12.36 9.77
N LEU A 199 6.80 11.33 8.92
CA LEU A 199 7.38 11.41 7.57
C LEU A 199 6.47 12.20 6.63
N ALA A 200 5.17 12.02 6.77
CA ALA A 200 4.15 12.72 5.98
C ALA A 200 2.80 12.71 6.72
N THR A 201 1.91 13.60 6.30
CA THR A 201 0.53 13.67 6.76
C THR A 201 -0.42 13.28 5.64
N LEU A 202 -1.29 12.31 5.91
CA LEU A 202 -2.37 11.91 5.02
C LEU A 202 -3.61 12.75 5.32
N THR A 203 -4.02 13.58 4.38
CA THR A 203 -5.12 14.53 4.55
C THR A 203 -6.45 13.95 4.12
N GLY A 204 -6.46 13.08 3.11
CA GLY A 204 -7.66 12.45 2.58
C GLY A 204 -7.40 11.18 1.81
N GLY A 205 -8.45 10.42 1.59
CA GLY A 205 -8.42 9.22 0.76
C GLY A 205 -9.81 8.82 0.30
N LEU A 206 -9.88 8.12 -0.80
CA LEU A 206 -11.10 7.51 -1.33
C LEU A 206 -10.78 6.25 -2.12
N SER A 207 -11.76 5.33 -2.18
CA SER A 207 -11.77 4.21 -3.11
C SER A 207 -13.05 4.26 -3.94
N ARG A 208 -12.98 3.98 -5.24
CA ARG A 208 -14.07 4.06 -6.20
C ARG A 208 -13.95 2.98 -7.25
N PHE A 209 -15.08 2.73 -7.88
CA PHE A 209 -15.18 1.92 -9.07
C PHE A 209 -15.74 2.78 -10.21
N VAL A 210 -15.11 2.73 -11.37
CA VAL A 210 -15.56 3.34 -12.61
C VAL A 210 -15.97 2.22 -13.53
N ALA A 211 -17.25 2.15 -13.88
CA ALA A 211 -17.78 1.13 -14.76
C ALA A 211 -17.39 1.40 -16.22
N ARG A 212 -17.36 0.31 -17.01
CA ARG A 212 -17.37 0.40 -18.47
C ARG A 212 -18.80 0.37 -18.98
N GLY A 213 -19.08 1.16 -20.01
CA GLY A 213 -20.32 1.07 -20.78
C GLY A 213 -20.39 -0.22 -21.60
N ALA A 214 -21.54 -0.46 -22.24
CA ALA A 214 -21.75 -1.61 -23.11
C ALA A 214 -20.80 -1.62 -24.34
N ASP A 215 -20.31 -0.47 -24.73
CA ASP A 215 -19.31 -0.26 -25.78
C ASP A 215 -17.86 -0.49 -25.33
N GLY A 216 -17.64 -0.85 -24.06
CA GLY A 216 -16.33 -1.04 -23.44
C GLY A 216 -15.62 0.25 -23.05
N ALA A 217 -16.17 1.43 -23.35
CA ALA A 217 -15.63 2.70 -22.92
C ALA A 217 -15.89 2.95 -21.42
N TRP A 218 -15.04 3.74 -20.78
CA TRP A 218 -15.28 4.17 -19.40
C TRP A 218 -16.43 5.18 -19.35
N ASP A 219 -17.32 5.04 -18.37
CA ASP A 219 -18.43 5.99 -18.15
C ASP A 219 -17.88 7.40 -17.88
N PRO A 220 -18.14 8.38 -18.80
CA PRO A 220 -17.61 9.73 -18.67
C PRO A 220 -18.15 10.48 -17.43
N ALA A 221 -19.39 10.21 -17.03
CA ALA A 221 -19.99 10.83 -15.86
C ALA A 221 -19.35 10.32 -14.57
N ALA A 222 -19.08 9.00 -14.49
CA ALA A 222 -18.38 8.39 -13.37
C ALA A 222 -16.92 8.87 -13.29
N LEU A 223 -16.22 9.00 -14.44
CA LEU A 223 -14.86 9.58 -14.49
C LEU A 223 -14.83 11.02 -14.00
N ALA A 224 -15.73 11.88 -14.49
CA ALA A 224 -15.81 13.27 -14.05
C ALA A 224 -16.13 13.37 -12.56
N ALA A 225 -17.02 12.52 -12.05
CA ALA A 225 -17.34 12.46 -10.62
C ALA A 225 -16.14 12.00 -9.78
N ALA A 226 -15.40 11.01 -10.26
CA ALA A 226 -14.17 10.54 -9.61
C ALA A 226 -13.12 11.67 -9.60
N GLY A 227 -12.87 12.32 -10.74
CA GLY A 227 -11.94 13.44 -10.87
C GLY A 227 -12.23 14.58 -9.88
N ARG A 228 -13.50 15.01 -9.78
CA ARG A 228 -13.91 16.04 -8.80
C ARG A 228 -13.65 15.62 -7.36
N ARG A 229 -13.93 14.37 -7.00
CA ARG A 229 -13.71 13.88 -5.63
C ARG A 229 -12.23 13.73 -5.30
N ILE A 230 -11.41 13.29 -6.27
CA ILE A 230 -9.96 13.21 -6.11
C ILE A 230 -9.38 14.62 -5.96
N ALA A 231 -9.77 15.56 -6.84
CA ALA A 231 -9.32 16.95 -6.78
C ALA A 231 -9.67 17.61 -5.43
N ALA A 232 -10.86 17.31 -4.89
CA ALA A 232 -11.29 17.83 -3.58
C ALA A 232 -10.42 17.35 -2.40
N LEU A 233 -9.65 16.26 -2.54
CA LEU A 233 -8.70 15.84 -1.52
C LEU A 233 -7.49 16.79 -1.41
N ALA A 234 -7.24 17.58 -2.45
CA ALA A 234 -6.07 18.47 -2.56
C ALA A 234 -6.36 19.92 -2.15
N ASP A 235 -7.59 20.22 -1.73
CA ASP A 235 -8.01 21.53 -1.20
C ASP A 235 -7.50 22.74 -2.02
N GLY A 236 -7.69 22.72 -3.35
CA GLY A 236 -7.35 23.83 -4.25
C GLY A 236 -5.85 24.09 -4.48
N ALA A 237 -4.98 23.12 -4.19
CA ALA A 237 -3.55 23.29 -4.31
C ALA A 237 -3.06 23.64 -5.73
N TYR A 238 -2.10 24.59 -5.82
CA TYR A 238 -1.41 24.95 -7.05
C TYR A 238 -0.14 24.11 -7.22
N GLY A 239 0.17 23.70 -8.47
CA GLY A 239 1.36 22.95 -8.78
C GLY A 239 1.42 21.59 -8.07
N LEU A 240 0.26 20.96 -7.89
CA LEU A 240 0.13 19.69 -7.19
C LEU A 240 0.79 18.56 -7.99
N ARG A 241 1.58 17.74 -7.31
CA ARG A 241 2.10 16.52 -7.89
C ARG A 241 1.00 15.44 -7.91
N LEU A 242 0.61 14.99 -9.10
CA LEU A 242 -0.29 13.84 -9.28
C LEU A 242 0.52 12.66 -9.81
N VAL A 243 0.55 11.57 -9.03
CA VAL A 243 1.08 10.29 -9.46
C VAL A 243 -0.08 9.34 -9.70
N VAL A 244 -0.20 8.83 -10.92
CA VAL A 244 -1.14 7.75 -11.25
C VAL A 244 -0.32 6.49 -11.46
N SER A 245 -0.63 5.42 -10.76
CA SER A 245 0.06 4.13 -10.82
C SER A 245 -0.92 3.03 -11.22
N GLY A 246 -0.51 2.15 -12.12
CA GLY A 246 -1.32 1.02 -12.57
C GLY A 246 -0.56 0.08 -13.51
N PRO A 247 -1.10 -1.09 -13.84
CA PRO A 247 -0.52 -1.96 -14.85
C PRO A 247 -0.63 -1.31 -16.24
N ALA A 248 0.19 -1.76 -17.18
CA ALA A 248 0.21 -1.20 -18.54
C ALA A 248 -1.18 -1.19 -19.20
N GLY A 249 -1.98 -2.24 -19.03
CA GLY A 249 -3.35 -2.32 -19.56
C GLY A 249 -4.34 -1.33 -18.95
N ALA A 250 -4.02 -0.74 -17.78
CA ALA A 250 -4.82 0.33 -17.16
C ALA A 250 -4.46 1.73 -17.65
N ALA A 251 -3.48 1.90 -18.55
CA ALA A 251 -3.03 3.20 -19.02
C ALA A 251 -4.16 4.09 -19.58
N PRO A 252 -5.14 3.57 -20.34
CA PRO A 252 -6.27 4.38 -20.82
C PRO A 252 -7.12 4.94 -19.66
N LEU A 253 -7.37 4.17 -18.61
CA LEU A 253 -8.07 4.64 -17.41
C LEU A 253 -7.22 5.65 -16.66
N GLY A 254 -5.92 5.38 -16.50
CA GLY A 254 -4.98 6.27 -15.83
C GLY A 254 -4.93 7.65 -16.47
N GLY A 255 -4.88 7.71 -17.81
CA GLY A 255 -4.96 8.95 -18.59
C GLY A 255 -6.29 9.68 -18.35
N ALA A 256 -7.41 8.97 -18.50
CA ALA A 256 -8.74 9.56 -18.29
C ALA A 256 -8.95 10.09 -16.85
N VAL A 257 -8.44 9.39 -15.84
CA VAL A 257 -8.47 9.86 -14.44
C VAL A 257 -7.62 11.11 -14.27
N ARG A 258 -6.43 11.17 -14.86
CA ARG A 258 -5.56 12.35 -14.84
C ARG A 258 -6.24 13.56 -15.43
N ASP A 259 -6.83 13.41 -16.63
CA ASP A 259 -7.53 14.48 -17.34
C ASP A 259 -8.73 15.00 -16.53
N ALA A 260 -9.50 14.08 -15.93
CA ALA A 260 -10.64 14.43 -15.08
C ALA A 260 -10.21 15.17 -13.80
N VAL A 261 -9.08 14.79 -13.18
CA VAL A 261 -8.52 15.50 -12.02
C VAL A 261 -8.00 16.86 -12.42
N ALA A 262 -7.26 16.97 -13.53
CA ALA A 262 -6.76 18.25 -14.05
C ALA A 262 -7.87 19.23 -14.35
N ALA A 263 -8.94 18.78 -15.03
CA ALA A 263 -10.12 19.60 -15.33
C ALA A 263 -10.82 20.08 -14.06
N ALA A 264 -10.98 19.20 -13.06
CA ALA A 264 -11.62 19.54 -11.80
C ALA A 264 -10.78 20.51 -10.96
N LEU A 265 -9.48 20.38 -10.91
CA LEU A 265 -8.56 21.32 -10.26
C LEU A 265 -8.60 22.68 -10.95
N GLY A 266 -8.52 22.72 -12.29
CA GLY A 266 -8.57 23.96 -13.06
C GLY A 266 -9.88 24.75 -12.86
N ALA A 267 -11.02 24.07 -12.75
CA ALA A 267 -12.30 24.69 -12.42
C ALA A 267 -12.32 25.32 -11.01
N GLY A 268 -11.52 24.80 -10.06
CA GLY A 268 -11.32 25.36 -8.72
C GLY A 268 -10.16 26.35 -8.60
N GLY A 269 -9.52 26.70 -9.72
CA GLY A 269 -8.36 27.61 -9.73
C GLY A 269 -7.02 26.93 -9.42
N GLY A 270 -6.98 25.63 -9.16
CA GLY A 270 -5.75 24.85 -8.91
C GLY A 270 -5.07 24.37 -10.21
N SER A 271 -3.92 23.74 -10.09
CA SER A 271 -3.20 23.17 -11.24
C SER A 271 -2.33 21.97 -10.85
N LEU A 272 -2.05 21.10 -11.84
CA LEU A 272 -1.03 20.06 -11.73
C LEU A 272 0.35 20.62 -12.08
N ARG A 273 1.40 20.13 -11.39
CA ARG A 273 2.82 20.48 -11.68
C ARG A 273 3.25 19.96 -13.05
N ASP A 274 2.88 18.73 -13.35
CA ASP A 274 3.16 18.05 -14.61
C ASP A 274 1.90 17.32 -15.09
N PRO A 275 1.04 18.00 -15.85
CA PRO A 275 -0.19 17.40 -16.35
C PRO A 275 0.04 16.31 -17.40
N ALA A 276 1.20 16.29 -18.04
CA ALA A 276 1.56 15.32 -19.08
C ALA A 276 2.36 14.10 -18.54
N ALA A 277 2.61 14.04 -17.22
CA ALA A 277 3.37 12.94 -16.64
C ALA A 277 2.77 11.57 -17.02
N ALA A 278 3.59 10.62 -17.43
CA ALA A 278 3.15 9.26 -17.73
C ALA A 278 2.65 8.56 -16.47
N MET A 279 1.80 7.56 -16.65
CA MET A 279 1.40 6.65 -15.57
C MET A 279 2.61 5.84 -15.11
N ALA A 280 2.82 5.76 -13.79
CA ALA A 280 3.82 4.87 -13.22
C ALA A 280 3.37 3.41 -13.36
N GLU A 281 4.25 2.54 -13.85
CA GLU A 281 3.92 1.14 -14.04
C GLU A 281 3.93 0.38 -12.71
N ALA A 282 2.80 -0.26 -12.39
CA ALA A 282 2.61 -1.03 -11.16
C ALA A 282 3.23 -2.43 -11.27
N ARG A 283 4.56 -2.52 -11.28
CA ARG A 283 5.30 -3.78 -11.46
C ARG A 283 5.28 -4.72 -10.25
N HIS A 284 4.92 -4.23 -9.07
CA HIS A 284 4.82 -5.02 -7.84
C HIS A 284 3.36 -5.30 -7.44
N CYS A 285 2.45 -5.37 -8.40
CA CYS A 285 1.03 -5.67 -8.18
C CYS A 285 0.43 -4.77 -7.08
N ALA A 286 -0.21 -5.34 -6.05
CA ALA A 286 -0.82 -4.58 -4.96
C ALA A 286 0.19 -3.79 -4.10
N VAL A 287 1.49 -4.12 -4.16
CA VAL A 287 2.54 -3.43 -3.40
C VAL A 287 2.92 -2.08 -4.01
N SER A 288 2.76 -1.93 -5.33
CA SER A 288 3.23 -0.76 -6.08
C SER A 288 2.73 0.57 -5.49
N GLY A 289 1.44 0.65 -5.16
CA GLY A 289 0.88 1.87 -4.58
C GLY A 289 1.51 2.26 -3.23
N LEU A 290 1.89 1.28 -2.40
CA LEU A 290 2.60 1.56 -1.15
C LEU A 290 4.05 1.98 -1.38
N LEU A 291 4.74 1.40 -2.35
CA LEU A 291 6.11 1.81 -2.70
C LEU A 291 6.12 3.27 -3.18
N GLU A 292 5.17 3.66 -4.04
CA GLU A 292 5.00 5.05 -4.46
C GLU A 292 4.65 5.97 -3.28
N LEU A 293 3.76 5.54 -2.38
CA LEU A 293 3.43 6.31 -1.18
C LEU A 293 4.65 6.55 -0.29
N ILE A 294 5.49 5.52 -0.09
CA ILE A 294 6.73 5.63 0.69
C ILE A 294 7.70 6.61 0.02
N ALA A 295 7.85 6.54 -1.30
CA ALA A 295 8.70 7.46 -2.06
C ALA A 295 8.22 8.91 -1.92
N LEU A 296 6.92 9.16 -2.06
CA LEU A 296 6.32 10.48 -1.90
C LEU A 296 6.43 11.01 -0.46
N ALA A 297 6.21 10.15 0.54
CA ALA A 297 6.35 10.52 1.94
C ALA A 297 7.79 10.96 2.28
N ARG A 298 8.80 10.27 1.73
CA ARG A 298 10.21 10.63 1.88
C ARG A 298 10.59 11.91 1.15
N ALA A 299 9.95 12.20 0.02
CA ALA A 299 10.15 13.45 -0.70
C ALA A 299 9.56 14.65 0.05
N ALA A 300 8.69 14.43 1.04
CA ALA A 300 8.05 15.44 1.87
C ALA A 300 7.30 16.54 1.07
N GLU A 301 6.82 16.20 -0.13
CA GLU A 301 6.11 17.12 -1.02
C GLU A 301 4.59 16.83 -1.00
N PRO A 302 3.74 17.87 -1.12
CA PRO A 302 2.31 17.67 -1.32
C PRO A 302 2.04 16.91 -2.62
N ALA A 303 1.25 15.84 -2.53
CA ALA A 303 0.93 15.00 -3.68
C ALA A 303 -0.46 14.34 -3.57
N LEU A 304 -1.00 14.01 -4.74
CA LEU A 304 -2.07 13.04 -4.91
C LEU A 304 -1.48 11.77 -5.53
N LEU A 305 -1.70 10.64 -4.88
CA LEU A 305 -1.37 9.32 -5.41
C LEU A 305 -2.65 8.58 -5.74
N VAL A 306 -2.76 8.11 -6.97
CA VAL A 306 -3.92 7.34 -7.45
C VAL A 306 -3.43 6.01 -8.01
N SER A 307 -3.90 4.91 -7.45
CA SER A 307 -3.71 3.57 -8.03
C SER A 307 -4.96 3.21 -8.84
N VAL A 308 -4.77 2.67 -10.05
CA VAL A 308 -5.84 2.24 -10.95
C VAL A 308 -5.64 0.80 -11.39
N SER A 309 -6.75 0.06 -11.57
CA SER A 309 -6.73 -1.30 -12.12
C SER A 309 -7.43 -1.36 -13.46
N GLU A 310 -7.15 -2.39 -14.25
CA GLU A 310 -7.81 -2.65 -15.54
C GLU A 310 -9.31 -2.89 -15.38
N SER A 311 -9.75 -3.37 -14.23
CA SER A 311 -11.16 -3.62 -13.92
C SER A 311 -11.95 -2.35 -13.58
N GLY A 312 -11.30 -1.19 -13.44
CA GLY A 312 -11.97 0.07 -13.11
C GLY A 312 -11.93 0.47 -11.63
N HIS A 313 -11.31 -0.33 -10.76
CA HIS A 313 -11.07 0.11 -9.38
C HIS A 313 -10.00 1.19 -9.37
N LEU A 314 -10.21 2.19 -8.53
CA LEU A 314 -9.23 3.24 -8.25
C LEU A 314 -9.24 3.60 -6.77
N THR A 315 -8.06 3.90 -6.25
CA THR A 315 -7.88 4.39 -4.88
C THR A 315 -6.96 5.59 -4.91
N ALA A 316 -7.39 6.69 -4.29
CA ALA A 316 -6.63 7.92 -4.21
C ALA A 316 -6.31 8.26 -2.76
N ILE A 317 -5.08 8.71 -2.52
CA ILE A 317 -4.58 9.22 -1.23
C ILE A 317 -3.95 10.59 -1.47
N ALA A 318 -4.34 11.56 -0.65
CA ALA A 318 -3.71 12.87 -0.59
C ALA A 318 -2.75 12.93 0.60
N LEU A 319 -1.55 13.44 0.35
CA LEU A 319 -0.52 13.59 1.37
C LEU A 319 0.16 14.96 1.27
N THR A 320 0.66 15.40 2.43
CA THR A 320 1.52 16.58 2.55
C THR A 320 2.79 16.19 3.29
N GLY A 321 3.82 17.01 3.19
CA GLY A 321 5.00 16.86 4.03
C GLY A 321 4.66 16.85 5.54
N PRO A 322 5.63 16.56 6.41
CA PRO A 322 5.43 16.56 7.85
C PRO A 322 4.90 17.92 8.30
N ALA A 323 3.93 17.90 9.22
CA ALA A 323 3.48 19.14 9.84
C ALA A 323 4.69 19.80 10.54
N ARG A 324 5.10 20.98 10.09
CA ARG A 324 6.11 21.74 10.80
C ARG A 324 5.57 22.10 12.17
N PRO A 325 6.31 21.86 13.27
CA PRO A 325 5.89 22.35 14.56
C PRO A 325 5.70 23.87 14.44
N GLU A 326 4.50 24.36 14.71
CA GLU A 326 4.28 25.79 14.85
C GLU A 326 5.13 26.26 16.03
N PHE A 327 6.25 26.91 15.73
CA PHE A 327 6.94 27.70 16.72
C PHE A 327 6.01 28.87 17.08
N HIS A 328 5.25 28.72 18.15
CA HIS A 328 4.63 29.88 18.78
C HIS A 328 5.74 30.89 19.05
N ARG A 329 5.81 31.93 18.22
CA ARG A 329 6.58 33.12 18.56
C ARG A 329 5.97 33.65 19.87
N THR A 330 6.62 33.32 20.96
CA THR A 330 6.35 33.98 22.24
C THR A 330 6.61 35.45 21.98
N THR A 331 5.55 36.23 21.89
CA THR A 331 5.62 37.68 21.85
C THR A 331 6.25 38.10 23.19
N GLU A 332 7.56 38.40 23.19
CA GLU A 332 8.20 39.09 24.31
C GLU A 332 7.41 40.35 24.59
N LYS A 333 6.64 40.33 25.67
CA LYS A 333 6.13 41.57 26.27
C LYS A 333 7.34 42.38 26.68
N ARG A 334 7.68 43.43 25.91
CA ARG A 334 8.55 44.48 26.37
C ARG A 334 7.92 45.07 27.62
N ILE A 335 8.63 44.92 28.73
CA ILE A 335 8.34 45.63 29.97
C ILE A 335 8.83 47.10 29.73
N PRO A 336 7.95 48.09 29.85
CA PRO A 336 8.42 49.47 29.80
C PRO A 336 9.22 49.77 31.05
N VAL A 337 10.41 50.42 30.84
CA VAL A 337 11.26 51.00 31.88
C VAL A 337 10.65 52.33 32.32
#